data_a74c36a47877e82abaf20848576b0034
#
_entry.id   a74c36a47877e82abaf20848576b0034
#
_cell.length_a   1.000
_cell.length_b   1.000
_cell.length_c   1.000
_cell.angle_alpha   90.00
_cell.angle_beta   90.00
_cell.angle_gamma   90.00
#
_symmetry.space_group_name_H-M   'P 1'
#
loop_
_entity.id
_entity.type
_entity.pdbx_description
1 polymer ?
#
loop_
_entity_poly.entity_id
_entity_poly.type
_entity_poly.pdbx_seq_one_letter_code
_entity_poly.pdbx_strand_id
1 'polypeptide(L)'
;MMKIGIEAASFFVPSLYLEIKDLAEKRGIEPAKLEKGLGLKRMAFPDVHEDAATFAAEALLKLIQDYKINPKEISRIYLGTESALDAAKPTATYAMQMVEKELEKEFGARCFKNCDVVDMTFACVGAVDALHNSLDFVRANPEKKAIVIASDYAKYELASTGEYTQGGGAVAVLVSVNPTLLEIENKFGVATESVFDFFKPRRETTKNLVQNLPETFAEKVEIFTDEPVFDGQYSNQCYQDRIREAYQHYKEESGREKPYENWRFLIFHLPYAFHGKRLFTEIFGIENGMNATTSEDIKAIAQTDEYKNLVAEKIEITQRASSEIGNMYTASIFMALLSAFQVSYENGEDLAGKELGFLAYGSGSKSKVFAGKIGREWKSVVEKWNIFEVLNQRRAIDFDTYENLHRKKLSASVNPDWKGFGLVKVEKESPVLVGARYYERR
;
A
#
# COMPACT_ATOMS: atom_id res chain seq x y z
N MET A 1 1.63 -0.65 -31.00
CA MET A 1 2.48 -0.37 -29.85
C MET A 1 2.40 -1.56 -28.91
N MET A 2 3.52 -2.00 -28.30
CA MET A 2 3.53 -3.14 -27.37
C MET A 2 2.73 -2.79 -26.10
N LYS A 3 1.84 -3.66 -25.68
CA LYS A 3 1.04 -3.52 -24.47
C LYS A 3 1.85 -4.01 -23.29
N ILE A 4 1.98 -3.23 -22.25
CA ILE A 4 2.71 -3.58 -21.02
C ILE A 4 1.87 -3.16 -19.83
N GLY A 5 1.90 -3.95 -18.78
CA GLY A 5 1.11 -3.63 -17.60
C GLY A 5 1.08 -4.75 -16.56
N ILE A 6 0.02 -4.78 -15.78
CA ILE A 6 -0.20 -5.75 -14.71
C ILE A 6 -0.90 -6.99 -15.28
N GLU A 7 -0.18 -8.11 -15.28
CA GLU A 7 -0.68 -9.42 -15.71
C GLU A 7 -1.59 -10.05 -14.67
N ALA A 8 -1.13 -10.04 -13.40
CA ALA A 8 -1.81 -10.65 -12.27
C ALA A 8 -1.50 -9.89 -10.99
N ALA A 9 -2.33 -10.07 -9.97
CA ALA A 9 -2.15 -9.47 -8.66
C ALA A 9 -2.59 -10.42 -7.54
N SER A 10 -2.01 -10.25 -6.38
CA SER A 10 -2.39 -10.90 -5.14
C SER A 10 -2.25 -9.93 -3.97
N PHE A 11 -2.75 -10.31 -2.82
CA PHE A 11 -2.65 -9.48 -1.61
C PHE A 11 -2.54 -10.34 -0.35
N PHE A 12 -2.10 -9.68 0.71
CA PHE A 12 -2.14 -10.18 2.08
C PHE A 12 -2.59 -9.06 3.03
N VAL A 13 -3.39 -9.43 4.03
CA VAL A 13 -3.80 -8.53 5.12
C VAL A 13 -3.63 -9.30 6.43
N PRO A 14 -3.08 -8.67 7.49
CA PRO A 14 -2.95 -9.30 8.81
C PRO A 14 -4.25 -9.95 9.29
N SER A 15 -4.10 -11.05 10.01
CA SER A 15 -5.24 -11.85 10.49
C SER A 15 -6.02 -11.22 11.65
N LEU A 16 -5.46 -10.18 12.27
CA LEU A 16 -6.09 -9.47 13.39
C LEU A 16 -6.67 -8.13 12.93
N TYR A 17 -7.72 -7.69 13.58
CA TYR A 17 -8.26 -6.34 13.43
C TYR A 17 -8.87 -5.80 14.71
N LEU A 18 -8.85 -4.48 14.85
CA LEU A 18 -9.60 -3.73 15.86
C LEU A 18 -10.81 -3.05 15.20
N GLU A 19 -11.99 -3.14 15.83
CA GLU A 19 -13.13 -2.33 15.42
C GLU A 19 -12.84 -0.85 15.69
N ILE A 20 -13.04 0.02 14.72
CA ILE A 20 -12.80 1.47 14.89
C ILE A 20 -13.70 2.08 15.95
N LYS A 21 -14.90 1.53 16.14
CA LYS A 21 -15.81 1.94 17.18
C LYS A 21 -15.18 1.77 18.57
N ASP A 22 -14.53 0.63 18.82
CA ASP A 22 -13.92 0.34 20.13
C ASP A 22 -12.74 1.29 20.40
N LEU A 23 -11.92 1.58 19.38
CA LEU A 23 -10.88 2.59 19.47
C LEU A 23 -11.45 3.98 19.77
N ALA A 24 -12.50 4.38 19.06
CA ALA A 24 -13.13 5.69 19.22
C ALA A 24 -13.66 5.88 20.65
N GLU A 25 -14.40 4.89 21.18
CA GLU A 25 -14.93 4.92 22.53
C GLU A 25 -13.81 5.04 23.58
N LYS A 26 -12.75 4.26 23.45
CA LYS A 26 -11.59 4.29 24.38
C LYS A 26 -10.79 5.58 24.32
N ARG A 27 -10.76 6.25 23.17
CA ARG A 27 -10.08 7.54 22.96
C ARG A 27 -11.00 8.75 23.20
N GLY A 28 -12.27 8.54 23.59
CA GLY A 28 -13.24 9.62 23.80
C GLY A 28 -13.61 10.37 22.52
N ILE A 29 -13.52 9.67 21.37
CA ILE A 29 -13.91 10.19 20.05
C ILE A 29 -15.33 9.69 19.75
N GLU A 30 -16.17 10.55 19.21
CA GLU A 30 -17.48 10.11 18.72
C GLU A 30 -17.31 9.14 17.55
N PRO A 31 -17.77 7.87 17.62
CA PRO A 31 -17.55 6.87 16.55
C PRO A 31 -18.01 7.33 15.17
N ALA A 32 -19.13 8.05 15.09
CA ALA A 32 -19.66 8.56 13.83
C ALA A 32 -18.69 9.50 13.09
N LYS A 33 -17.77 10.19 13.79
CA LYS A 33 -16.74 11.01 13.15
C LYS A 33 -15.75 10.18 12.36
N LEU A 34 -15.41 8.99 12.85
CA LEU A 34 -14.49 8.08 12.17
C LEU A 34 -15.21 7.25 11.09
N GLU A 35 -16.36 6.69 11.41
CA GLU A 35 -17.12 5.83 10.49
C GLU A 35 -17.73 6.64 9.32
N LYS A 36 -18.53 7.65 9.64
CA LYS A 36 -19.25 8.46 8.61
C LYS A 36 -18.40 9.60 8.06
N GLY A 37 -17.47 10.11 8.87
CA GLY A 37 -16.56 11.18 8.47
C GLY A 37 -15.39 10.71 7.63
N LEU A 38 -14.72 9.62 8.00
CA LEU A 38 -13.51 9.12 7.36
C LEU A 38 -13.72 7.80 6.60
N GLY A 39 -14.85 7.12 6.81
CA GLY A 39 -15.17 5.83 6.19
C GLY A 39 -14.44 4.66 6.82
N LEU A 40 -13.99 4.77 8.05
CA LEU A 40 -13.25 3.74 8.76
C LEU A 40 -14.21 2.82 9.51
N LYS A 41 -14.00 1.50 9.40
CA LYS A 41 -14.76 0.49 10.12
C LYS A 41 -13.86 -0.38 10.97
N ARG A 42 -12.81 -0.93 10.38
CA ARG A 42 -11.84 -1.82 11.00
C ARG A 42 -10.43 -1.38 10.68
N MET A 43 -9.52 -1.65 11.59
CA MET A 43 -8.10 -1.42 11.45
C MET A 43 -7.38 -2.76 11.49
N ALA A 44 -6.77 -3.18 10.37
CA ALA A 44 -5.93 -4.37 10.34
C ALA A 44 -4.68 -4.15 11.20
N PHE A 45 -4.31 -5.16 11.99
CA PHE A 45 -3.21 -5.04 12.92
C PHE A 45 -2.33 -6.31 12.92
N PRO A 46 -0.99 -6.18 12.86
CA PRO A 46 -0.11 -7.34 12.87
C PRO A 46 -0.06 -8.01 14.24
N ASP A 47 0.00 -9.34 14.26
CA ASP A 47 0.38 -10.11 15.43
C ASP A 47 1.91 -10.06 15.65
N VAL A 48 2.40 -10.54 16.76
CA VAL A 48 3.82 -10.45 17.17
C VAL A 48 4.80 -11.10 16.17
N HIS A 49 4.34 -12.07 15.39
CA HIS A 49 5.13 -12.78 14.39
C HIS A 49 5.08 -12.15 12.99
N GLU A 50 4.21 -11.16 12.78
CA GLU A 50 3.98 -10.51 11.49
C GLU A 50 4.76 -9.20 11.38
N ASP A 51 5.33 -8.94 10.19
CA ASP A 51 5.97 -7.68 9.82
C ASP A 51 5.90 -7.46 8.30
N ALA A 52 6.47 -6.36 7.80
CA ALA A 52 6.43 -6.04 6.38
C ALA A 52 7.07 -7.11 5.48
N ALA A 53 8.06 -7.87 5.98
CA ALA A 53 8.65 -8.95 5.20
C ALA A 53 7.72 -10.17 5.11
N THR A 54 7.02 -10.51 6.19
CA THR A 54 6.03 -11.60 6.17
C THR A 54 4.85 -11.26 5.30
N PHE A 55 4.34 -10.02 5.35
CA PHE A 55 3.27 -9.56 4.44
C PHE A 55 3.70 -9.68 2.97
N ALA A 56 4.90 -9.20 2.65
CA ALA A 56 5.46 -9.30 1.31
C ALA A 56 5.62 -10.75 0.84
N ALA A 57 6.08 -11.64 1.72
CA ALA A 57 6.26 -13.06 1.42
C ALA A 57 4.93 -13.77 1.15
N GLU A 58 3.89 -13.50 1.95
CA GLU A 58 2.55 -14.06 1.74
C GLU A 58 1.96 -13.61 0.40
N ALA A 59 2.02 -12.30 0.10
CA ALA A 59 1.53 -11.79 -1.17
C ALA A 59 2.32 -12.37 -2.36
N LEU A 60 3.65 -12.46 -2.25
CA LEU A 60 4.51 -13.03 -3.28
C LEU A 60 4.23 -14.51 -3.53
N LEU A 61 4.16 -15.32 -2.45
CA LEU A 61 3.88 -16.75 -2.56
C LEU A 61 2.51 -17.00 -3.19
N LYS A 62 1.49 -16.28 -2.72
CA LYS A 62 0.13 -16.36 -3.27
C LYS A 62 0.09 -15.99 -4.75
N LEU A 63 0.78 -14.92 -5.17
CA LEU A 63 0.89 -14.53 -6.57
C LEU A 63 1.46 -15.68 -7.42
N ILE A 64 2.56 -16.29 -6.96
CA ILE A 64 3.22 -17.38 -7.69
C ILE A 64 2.33 -18.61 -7.80
N GLN A 65 1.70 -19.03 -6.70
CA GLN A 65 0.87 -20.23 -6.65
C GLN A 65 -0.45 -20.08 -7.42
N ASP A 66 -1.19 -19.00 -7.20
CA ASP A 66 -2.50 -18.78 -7.83
C ASP A 66 -2.41 -18.65 -9.35
N TYR A 67 -1.32 -18.08 -9.86
CA TYR A 67 -1.13 -17.86 -11.29
C TYR A 67 -0.07 -18.78 -11.92
N LYS A 68 0.45 -19.75 -11.16
CA LYS A 68 1.42 -20.77 -11.62
C LYS A 68 2.65 -20.13 -12.30
N ILE A 69 3.17 -19.08 -11.68
CA ILE A 69 4.32 -18.34 -12.20
C ILE A 69 5.58 -19.17 -11.97
N ASN A 70 6.40 -19.35 -13.01
CA ASN A 70 7.73 -19.93 -12.86
C ASN A 70 8.67 -18.86 -12.27
N PRO A 71 9.17 -19.01 -11.02
CA PRO A 71 10.01 -17.99 -10.37
C PRO A 71 11.33 -17.75 -11.12
N LYS A 72 11.81 -18.72 -11.92
CA LYS A 72 13.04 -18.58 -12.72
C LYS A 72 12.90 -17.63 -13.91
N GLU A 73 11.66 -17.28 -14.29
CA GLU A 73 11.36 -16.30 -15.35
C GLU A 73 11.32 -14.86 -14.83
N ILE A 74 11.33 -14.68 -13.51
CA ILE A 74 11.27 -13.36 -12.89
C ILE A 74 12.69 -12.76 -12.87
N SER A 75 12.83 -11.63 -13.52
CA SER A 75 14.13 -10.93 -13.63
C SER A 75 14.29 -9.83 -12.59
N ARG A 76 13.18 -9.28 -12.06
CA ARG A 76 13.19 -8.23 -11.04
C ARG A 76 12.09 -8.45 -9.99
N ILE A 77 12.44 -8.19 -8.73
CA ILE A 77 11.49 -8.01 -7.62
C ILE A 77 11.80 -6.67 -6.97
N TYR A 78 10.91 -5.69 -7.15
CA TYR A 78 11.03 -4.37 -6.54
C TYR A 78 9.95 -4.20 -5.49
N LEU A 79 10.38 -3.87 -4.28
CA LEU A 79 9.48 -3.69 -3.13
C LEU A 79 9.43 -2.22 -2.76
N GLY A 80 8.24 -1.61 -2.85
CA GLY A 80 7.97 -0.28 -2.29
C GLY A 80 7.55 -0.40 -0.84
N THR A 81 8.24 0.32 0.05
CA THR A 81 7.93 0.30 1.48
C THR A 81 8.43 1.55 2.19
N GLU A 82 7.74 1.95 3.23
CA GLU A 82 8.21 2.87 4.27
C GLU A 82 8.30 2.19 5.66
N SER A 83 8.22 0.84 5.65
CA SER A 83 8.33 -0.04 6.83
C SER A 83 9.51 -1.01 6.69
N ALA A 84 10.62 -0.54 6.08
CA ALA A 84 11.84 -1.33 5.89
C ALA A 84 12.38 -1.85 7.22
N LEU A 85 12.86 -3.10 7.21
CA LEU A 85 13.38 -3.77 8.41
C LEU A 85 14.84 -3.47 8.68
N ASP A 86 15.55 -2.95 7.69
CA ASP A 86 16.99 -2.72 7.73
C ASP A 86 17.34 -1.50 6.87
N ALA A 87 18.41 -0.80 7.23
CA ALA A 87 18.84 0.41 6.49
C ALA A 87 19.72 0.10 5.27
N ALA A 88 20.14 -1.17 5.08
CA ALA A 88 21.04 -1.59 4.02
C ALA A 88 20.57 -2.86 3.30
N LYS A 89 20.11 -3.88 4.06
CA LYS A 89 19.60 -5.13 3.50
C LYS A 89 18.14 -4.95 3.09
N PRO A 90 17.78 -5.13 1.79
CA PRO A 90 16.40 -4.94 1.33
C PRO A 90 15.41 -5.89 2.03
N THR A 91 14.26 -5.38 2.44
CA THR A 91 13.13 -6.16 2.98
C THR A 91 12.67 -7.21 1.98
N ALA A 92 12.71 -6.91 0.70
CA ALA A 92 12.42 -7.83 -0.40
C ALA A 92 13.27 -9.10 -0.35
N THR A 93 14.52 -9.04 0.13
CA THR A 93 15.39 -10.24 0.23
C THR A 93 14.96 -11.20 1.33
N TYR A 94 14.32 -10.70 2.38
CA TYR A 94 13.70 -11.56 3.41
C TYR A 94 12.48 -12.29 2.84
N ALA A 95 11.59 -11.55 2.16
CA ALA A 95 10.42 -12.12 1.51
C ALA A 95 10.81 -13.16 0.46
N MET A 96 11.79 -12.84 -0.39
CA MET A 96 12.33 -13.76 -1.39
C MET A 96 12.86 -15.06 -0.77
N GLN A 97 13.65 -14.98 0.32
CA GLN A 97 14.20 -16.15 0.98
C GLN A 97 13.10 -17.06 1.58
N MET A 98 12.08 -16.47 2.19
CA MET A 98 10.93 -17.21 2.71
C MET A 98 10.24 -18.01 1.61
N VAL A 99 9.95 -17.35 0.50
CA VAL A 99 9.25 -17.95 -0.66
C VAL A 99 10.12 -19.00 -1.35
N GLU A 100 11.44 -18.78 -1.49
CA GLU A 100 12.37 -19.77 -2.06
C GLU A 100 12.35 -21.09 -1.29
N LYS A 101 12.27 -21.06 0.05
CA LYS A 101 12.19 -22.28 0.87
C LYS A 101 10.91 -23.08 0.59
N GLU A 102 9.77 -22.40 0.42
CA GLU A 102 8.50 -23.06 0.10
C GLU A 102 8.51 -23.68 -1.30
N LEU A 103 9.15 -23.02 -2.25
CA LEU A 103 9.18 -23.42 -3.65
C LEU A 103 10.35 -24.38 -3.97
N GLU A 104 11.22 -24.69 -3.00
CA GLU A 104 12.44 -25.48 -3.23
C GLU A 104 12.16 -26.87 -3.80
N LYS A 105 11.11 -27.53 -3.34
CA LYS A 105 10.75 -28.88 -3.81
C LYS A 105 10.34 -28.90 -5.28
N GLU A 106 9.73 -27.83 -5.77
CA GLU A 106 9.23 -27.72 -7.14
C GLU A 106 10.27 -27.12 -8.10
N PHE A 107 10.95 -26.06 -7.68
CA PHE A 107 11.83 -25.28 -8.56
C PHE A 107 13.31 -25.41 -8.22
N GLY A 108 13.68 -26.13 -7.14
CA GLY A 108 15.03 -26.24 -6.64
C GLY A 108 15.46 -25.05 -5.77
N ALA A 109 16.54 -25.22 -5.03
CA ALA A 109 17.07 -24.19 -4.13
C ALA A 109 17.43 -22.89 -4.88
N ARG A 110 17.15 -21.75 -4.23
CA ARG A 110 17.48 -20.42 -4.74
C ARG A 110 16.89 -20.16 -6.14
N CYS A 111 15.60 -20.44 -6.29
CA CYS A 111 14.92 -20.28 -7.59
C CYS A 111 14.91 -18.82 -8.11
N PHE A 112 15.13 -17.81 -7.28
CA PHE A 112 15.31 -16.40 -7.63
C PHE A 112 16.77 -15.94 -7.72
N LYS A 113 17.77 -16.84 -7.74
CA LYS A 113 19.21 -16.50 -7.66
C LYS A 113 19.70 -15.48 -8.69
N ASN A 114 19.03 -15.36 -9.83
CA ASN A 114 19.36 -14.42 -10.91
C ASN A 114 18.38 -13.25 -11.00
N CYS A 115 17.54 -13.07 -9.99
CA CYS A 115 16.58 -11.97 -9.90
C CYS A 115 17.26 -10.74 -9.29
N ASP A 116 17.11 -9.57 -9.92
CA ASP A 116 17.53 -8.27 -9.37
C ASP A 116 16.50 -7.80 -8.35
N VAL A 117 16.93 -7.53 -7.09
CA VAL A 117 16.06 -7.28 -5.96
C VAL A 117 16.42 -5.98 -5.26
N VAL A 118 15.45 -5.09 -5.09
CA VAL A 118 15.66 -3.80 -4.43
C VAL A 118 14.43 -3.33 -3.67
N ASP A 119 14.63 -2.62 -2.55
CA ASP A 119 13.59 -1.81 -1.91
C ASP A 119 13.62 -0.39 -2.48
N MET A 120 12.43 0.19 -2.72
CA MET A 120 12.26 1.57 -3.17
C MET A 120 11.47 2.36 -2.12
N THR A 121 12.04 3.49 -1.69
CA THR A 121 11.43 4.37 -0.70
C THR A 121 11.16 5.74 -1.28
N PHE A 122 9.91 6.12 -1.31
CA PHE A 122 9.40 7.47 -1.39
C PHE A 122 8.02 7.50 -0.74
N ALA A 123 8.00 7.41 0.60
CA ALA A 123 6.76 7.30 1.37
C ALA A 123 5.72 6.41 0.64
N CYS A 124 4.43 6.77 0.67
CA CYS A 124 3.36 5.94 0.11
C CYS A 124 3.39 5.77 -1.43
N VAL A 125 4.21 6.52 -2.17
CA VAL A 125 4.30 6.40 -3.64
C VAL A 125 5.44 5.47 -4.11
N GLY A 126 6.27 4.97 -3.20
CA GLY A 126 7.43 4.13 -3.53
C GLY A 126 7.11 2.90 -4.37
N ALA A 127 5.99 2.22 -4.12
CA ALA A 127 5.58 1.08 -4.93
C ALA A 127 5.05 1.47 -6.33
N VAL A 128 4.52 2.68 -6.51
CA VAL A 128 4.19 3.21 -7.84
C VAL A 128 5.46 3.55 -8.62
N ASP A 129 6.51 4.03 -7.95
CA ASP A 129 7.82 4.19 -8.56
C ASP A 129 8.40 2.84 -8.99
N ALA A 130 8.29 1.82 -8.14
CA ALA A 130 8.67 0.45 -8.47
C ALA A 130 7.90 -0.09 -9.67
N LEU A 131 6.59 0.19 -9.77
CA LEU A 131 5.77 -0.17 -10.92
C LEU A 131 6.27 0.49 -12.21
N HIS A 132 6.51 1.81 -12.19
CA HIS A 132 6.99 2.53 -13.38
C HIS A 132 8.36 2.02 -13.84
N ASN A 133 9.30 1.81 -12.91
CA ASN A 133 10.60 1.23 -13.23
C ASN A 133 10.49 -0.19 -13.81
N SER A 134 9.52 -0.98 -13.34
CA SER A 134 9.26 -2.32 -13.86
C SER A 134 8.62 -2.30 -15.24
N LEU A 135 7.69 -1.35 -15.50
CA LEU A 135 7.10 -1.14 -16.83
C LEU A 135 8.17 -0.75 -17.86
N ASP A 136 9.08 0.17 -17.49
CA ASP A 136 10.19 0.60 -18.37
C ASP A 136 11.17 -0.53 -18.62
N PHE A 137 11.49 -1.33 -17.60
CA PHE A 137 12.33 -2.50 -17.75
C PHE A 137 11.72 -3.53 -18.71
N VAL A 138 10.44 -3.87 -18.57
CA VAL A 138 9.74 -4.81 -19.47
C VAL A 138 9.61 -4.23 -20.87
N ARG A 139 9.44 -2.90 -21.01
CA ARG A 139 9.42 -2.22 -22.31
C ARG A 139 10.73 -2.37 -23.07
N ALA A 140 11.86 -2.31 -22.36
CA ALA A 140 13.20 -2.51 -22.92
C ALA A 140 13.56 -4.00 -23.09
N ASN A 141 12.89 -4.91 -22.37
CA ASN A 141 13.17 -6.36 -22.38
C ASN A 141 11.84 -7.15 -22.39
N PRO A 142 11.18 -7.25 -23.55
CA PRO A 142 9.81 -7.79 -23.64
C PRO A 142 9.66 -9.27 -23.25
N GLU A 143 10.76 -10.02 -23.31
CA GLU A 143 10.81 -11.43 -22.92
C GLU A 143 10.91 -11.65 -21.40
N LYS A 144 11.12 -10.58 -20.64
CA LYS A 144 11.32 -10.63 -19.19
C LYS A 144 10.08 -10.19 -18.43
N LYS A 145 10.00 -10.65 -17.18
CA LYS A 145 8.93 -10.29 -16.24
C LYS A 145 9.50 -9.66 -14.97
N ALA A 146 8.73 -8.78 -14.37
CA ALA A 146 9.06 -8.20 -13.07
C ALA A 146 7.91 -8.38 -12.10
N ILE A 147 8.22 -8.47 -10.80
CA ILE A 147 7.24 -8.42 -9.72
C ILE A 147 7.45 -7.13 -8.94
N VAL A 148 6.36 -6.42 -8.68
CA VAL A 148 6.33 -5.28 -7.77
C VAL A 148 5.56 -5.69 -6.53
N ILE A 149 6.13 -5.44 -5.36
CA ILE A 149 5.49 -5.67 -4.07
C ILE A 149 5.35 -4.33 -3.37
N ALA A 150 4.16 -4.02 -2.89
CA ALA A 150 3.91 -2.95 -1.94
C ALA A 150 3.63 -3.60 -0.59
N SER A 151 4.38 -3.28 0.47
CA SER A 151 4.22 -3.95 1.76
C SER A 151 4.55 -3.02 2.90
N ASP A 152 3.57 -2.76 3.76
CA ASP A 152 3.71 -1.83 4.87
C ASP A 152 2.85 -2.18 6.09
N TYR A 153 3.30 -1.66 7.21
CA TYR A 153 2.52 -1.49 8.42
C TYR A 153 2.50 0.00 8.79
N ALA A 154 1.34 0.62 8.63
CA ALA A 154 1.13 2.02 8.97
C ALA A 154 0.94 2.15 10.49
N LYS A 155 2.02 2.48 11.19
CA LYS A 155 2.05 2.66 12.64
C LYS A 155 2.16 4.13 12.98
N TYR A 156 1.32 4.60 13.90
CA TYR A 156 1.34 5.96 14.43
C TYR A 156 1.48 5.93 15.95
N GLU A 157 1.83 7.05 16.54
CA GLU A 157 1.85 7.21 17.98
C GLU A 157 0.45 7.02 18.57
N LEU A 158 0.35 6.31 19.70
CA LEU A 158 -0.92 6.09 20.40
C LEU A 158 -1.54 7.43 20.84
N ALA A 159 -2.84 7.53 20.73
CA ALA A 159 -3.63 8.74 20.98
C ALA A 159 -3.32 9.94 20.06
N SER A 160 -2.52 9.75 19.00
CA SER A 160 -2.34 10.76 17.97
C SER A 160 -3.51 10.80 16.98
N THR A 161 -3.58 11.87 16.19
CA THR A 161 -4.58 12.03 15.13
C THR A 161 -4.38 11.05 13.96
N GLY A 162 -3.26 10.34 13.90
CA GLY A 162 -2.98 9.28 12.93
C GLY A 162 -3.40 7.89 13.40
N GLU A 163 -3.56 7.65 14.71
CA GLU A 163 -3.79 6.33 15.28
C GLU A 163 -4.98 5.59 14.63
N TYR A 164 -6.10 6.27 14.45
CA TYR A 164 -7.31 5.64 13.90
C TYR A 164 -7.23 5.34 12.39
N THR A 165 -6.18 5.80 11.72
CA THR A 165 -5.94 5.50 10.30
C THR A 165 -5.01 4.33 10.07
N GLN A 166 -4.41 3.75 11.10
CA GLN A 166 -3.49 2.63 11.01
C GLN A 166 -4.07 1.46 10.23
N GLY A 167 -3.19 0.65 9.68
CA GLY A 167 -3.50 -0.56 8.95
C GLY A 167 -2.23 -1.24 8.48
N GLY A 168 -2.35 -2.33 7.74
CA GLY A 168 -1.18 -3.03 7.23
C GLY A 168 -1.54 -4.11 6.23
N GLY A 169 -0.54 -4.55 5.49
CA GLY A 169 -0.64 -5.62 4.53
C GLY A 169 0.25 -5.40 3.31
N ALA A 170 0.08 -6.24 2.30
CA ALA A 170 0.84 -6.19 1.07
C ALA A 170 -0.03 -6.45 -0.16
N VAL A 171 0.41 -5.91 -1.29
CA VAL A 171 -0.07 -6.28 -2.62
C VAL A 171 1.13 -6.60 -3.50
N ALA A 172 1.09 -7.71 -4.21
CA ALA A 172 2.09 -8.08 -5.21
C ALA A 172 1.46 -8.12 -6.60
N VAL A 173 2.14 -7.55 -7.59
CA VAL A 173 1.69 -7.53 -8.98
C VAL A 173 2.78 -8.06 -9.92
N LEU A 174 2.38 -8.84 -10.91
CA LEU A 174 3.25 -9.30 -12.01
C LEU A 174 3.18 -8.31 -13.17
N VAL A 175 4.32 -7.84 -13.62
CA VAL A 175 4.45 -6.93 -14.77
C VAL A 175 5.00 -7.70 -15.98
N SER A 176 4.28 -7.65 -17.10
CA SER A 176 4.63 -8.35 -18.34
C SER A 176 4.14 -7.60 -19.58
N VAL A 177 4.49 -8.12 -20.75
CA VAL A 177 3.88 -7.75 -22.03
C VAL A 177 2.53 -8.44 -22.20
N ASN A 178 1.60 -7.81 -22.94
CA ASN A 178 0.24 -8.28 -23.21
C ASN A 178 -0.53 -8.70 -21.94
N PRO A 179 -0.61 -7.81 -20.95
CA PRO A 179 -1.14 -8.14 -19.63
C PRO A 179 -2.62 -8.52 -19.67
N THR A 180 -3.00 -9.51 -18.85
CA THR A 180 -4.37 -9.98 -18.73
C THR A 180 -5.26 -9.03 -17.95
N LEU A 181 -4.72 -8.42 -16.85
CA LEU A 181 -5.52 -7.60 -15.95
C LEU A 181 -5.62 -6.14 -16.40
N LEU A 182 -4.48 -5.48 -16.61
CA LEU A 182 -4.45 -4.03 -16.82
C LEU A 182 -3.25 -3.59 -17.66
N GLU A 183 -3.49 -3.05 -18.85
CA GLU A 183 -2.48 -2.35 -19.64
C GLU A 183 -2.26 -0.95 -19.07
N ILE A 184 -1.01 -0.54 -18.78
CA ILE A 184 -0.68 0.80 -18.29
C ILE A 184 -0.17 1.68 -19.43
N GLU A 185 -0.71 2.87 -19.55
CA GLU A 185 -0.27 3.86 -20.53
C GLU A 185 1.17 4.31 -20.28
N ASN A 186 1.85 4.73 -21.34
CA ASN A 186 3.21 5.30 -21.25
C ASN A 186 3.18 6.84 -21.10
N LYS A 187 2.21 7.35 -20.34
CA LYS A 187 2.01 8.78 -20.07
C LYS A 187 1.79 8.95 -18.57
N PHE A 188 2.58 9.82 -17.97
CA PHE A 188 2.55 10.07 -16.53
C PHE A 188 2.63 11.56 -16.27
N GLY A 189 1.70 12.06 -15.46
CA GLY A 189 1.85 13.36 -14.82
C GLY A 189 2.60 13.19 -13.50
N VAL A 190 3.57 14.05 -13.24
CA VAL A 190 4.39 14.02 -12.01
C VAL A 190 4.50 15.42 -11.44
N ALA A 191 4.40 15.53 -10.12
CA ALA A 191 4.70 16.74 -9.38
C ALA A 191 5.49 16.38 -8.13
N THR A 192 6.58 17.09 -7.85
CA THR A 192 7.47 16.82 -6.71
C THR A 192 7.90 18.12 -6.07
N GLU A 193 7.84 18.17 -4.74
CA GLU A 193 8.36 19.27 -3.93
C GLU A 193 8.93 18.74 -2.62
N SER A 194 10.04 19.29 -2.16
CA SER A 194 10.63 18.92 -0.88
C SER A 194 9.93 19.65 0.26
N VAL A 195 9.16 18.90 1.05
CA VAL A 195 8.40 19.40 2.21
C VAL A 195 8.49 18.44 3.40
N PHE A 196 8.19 18.93 4.60
CA PHE A 196 8.18 18.15 5.83
C PHE A 196 6.75 17.93 6.33
N ASP A 197 5.89 17.35 5.48
CA ASP A 197 4.49 17.08 5.79
C ASP A 197 4.30 15.81 6.62
N PHE A 198 5.08 14.78 6.32
CA PHE A 198 5.15 13.50 7.01
C PHE A 198 6.52 12.88 6.72
N PHE A 199 7.26 12.50 7.75
CA PHE A 199 8.58 11.89 7.59
C PHE A 199 8.97 11.06 8.83
N LYS A 200 9.89 10.12 8.66
CA LYS A 200 10.41 9.24 9.72
C LYS A 200 11.90 9.53 9.92
N PRO A 201 12.27 10.60 10.66
CA PRO A 201 13.67 10.95 10.85
C PRO A 201 14.39 9.95 11.76
N ARG A 202 15.70 9.86 11.60
CA ARG A 202 16.55 9.28 12.65
C ARG A 202 16.44 10.14 13.89
N ARG A 203 16.34 9.49 15.07
CA ARG A 203 16.25 10.16 16.36
C ARG A 203 17.48 9.84 17.18
N GLU A 204 18.05 10.87 17.79
CA GLU A 204 19.21 10.70 18.68
C GLU A 204 18.76 10.14 20.03
N THR A 205 19.51 9.16 20.54
CA THR A 205 19.35 8.61 21.88
C THR A 205 20.70 8.28 22.50
N THR A 206 20.74 8.04 23.82
CA THR A 206 21.97 7.59 24.49
C THR A 206 22.20 6.10 24.26
N LYS A 207 23.46 5.70 24.08
CA LYS A 207 23.83 4.29 23.82
C LYS A 207 23.27 3.31 24.87
N ASN A 208 23.15 3.76 26.13
CA ASN A 208 22.67 2.93 27.24
C ASN A 208 21.21 2.48 27.09
N LEU A 209 20.44 3.14 26.23
CA LEU A 209 19.04 2.78 25.92
C LEU A 209 18.93 1.77 24.77
N VAL A 210 20.04 1.50 24.07
CA VAL A 210 20.09 0.55 22.95
C VAL A 210 20.87 -0.68 23.38
N GLN A 211 20.20 -1.84 23.33
CA GLN A 211 20.82 -3.13 23.72
C GLN A 211 21.88 -3.57 22.71
N ASN A 212 22.88 -4.31 23.22
CA ASN A 212 23.91 -4.99 22.43
C ASN A 212 24.81 -4.06 21.58
N LEU A 213 25.00 -2.81 22.00
CA LEU A 213 26.03 -1.95 21.43
C LEU A 213 27.39 -2.19 22.11
N PRO A 214 28.49 -2.30 21.34
CA PRO A 214 29.84 -2.34 21.90
C PRO A 214 30.17 -1.10 22.74
N GLU A 215 31.02 -1.23 23.74
CA GLU A 215 31.49 -0.10 24.57
C GLU A 215 32.18 1.01 23.77
N THR A 216 32.77 0.63 22.64
CA THR A 216 33.45 1.54 21.70
C THR A 216 32.52 2.44 20.89
N PHE A 217 31.19 2.19 20.94
CA PHE A 217 30.23 3.08 20.27
C PHE A 217 30.19 4.47 20.89
N ALA A 218 29.80 5.45 20.08
CA ALA A 218 29.59 6.82 20.52
C ALA A 218 28.57 6.88 21.68
N GLU A 219 28.69 7.89 22.57
CA GLU A 219 27.74 8.09 23.68
C GLU A 219 26.29 8.32 23.19
N LYS A 220 26.14 8.91 22.03
CA LYS A 220 24.87 9.12 21.35
C LYS A 220 24.83 8.33 20.06
N VAL A 221 23.70 7.70 19.81
CA VAL A 221 23.42 6.90 18.61
C VAL A 221 22.12 7.36 17.98
N GLU A 222 21.99 7.16 16.68
CA GLU A 222 20.76 7.42 15.97
C GLU A 222 19.94 6.12 15.83
N ILE A 223 18.64 6.21 16.08
CA ILE A 223 17.68 5.10 15.91
C ILE A 223 16.55 5.51 14.96
N PHE A 224 15.96 4.51 14.31
CA PHE A 224 14.70 4.67 13.60
C PHE A 224 13.53 4.29 14.50
N THR A 225 12.40 5.00 14.34
CA THR A 225 11.11 4.61 14.91
C THR A 225 10.10 4.39 13.79
N ASP A 226 9.15 3.49 14.02
CA ASP A 226 8.09 3.22 13.04
C ASP A 226 7.11 4.41 12.92
N GLU A 227 6.95 5.15 14.03
CA GLU A 227 6.02 6.25 14.14
C GLU A 227 6.57 7.52 13.46
N PRO A 228 5.78 8.14 12.55
CA PRO A 228 6.20 9.35 11.86
C PRO A 228 6.13 10.61 12.73
N VAL A 229 6.85 11.64 12.29
CA VAL A 229 6.56 13.03 12.62
C VAL A 229 5.71 13.61 11.51
N PHE A 230 4.55 14.18 11.80
CA PHE A 230 3.66 14.71 10.78
C PHE A 230 2.71 15.79 11.31
N ASP A 231 2.28 16.66 10.41
CA ASP A 231 1.16 17.58 10.57
C ASP A 231 0.04 17.13 9.62
N GLY A 232 -1.06 16.62 10.17
CA GLY A 232 -2.15 16.05 9.38
C GLY A 232 -2.87 17.08 8.48
N GLN A 233 -2.96 18.34 8.89
CA GLN A 233 -3.56 19.39 8.06
C GLN A 233 -2.64 19.79 6.91
N TYR A 234 -1.37 20.01 7.22
CA TYR A 234 -0.36 20.34 6.23
C TYR A 234 -0.13 19.19 5.24
N SER A 235 -0.12 17.94 5.71
CA SER A 235 0.00 16.77 4.83
C SER A 235 -1.20 16.66 3.87
N ASN A 236 -2.42 16.93 4.33
CA ASN A 236 -3.59 16.98 3.45
C ASN A 236 -3.45 18.07 2.37
N GLN A 237 -2.93 19.25 2.74
CA GLN A 237 -2.71 20.35 1.79
C GLN A 237 -1.63 19.96 0.77
N CYS A 238 -0.51 19.41 1.21
CA CYS A 238 0.55 18.93 0.31
C CYS A 238 0.05 17.88 -0.67
N TYR A 239 -0.80 16.95 -0.20
CA TYR A 239 -1.41 15.94 -1.06
C TYR A 239 -2.30 16.60 -2.13
N GLN A 240 -3.16 17.52 -1.73
CA GLN A 240 -4.08 18.23 -2.63
C GLN A 240 -3.32 19.01 -3.71
N ASP A 241 -2.30 19.76 -3.31
CA ASP A 241 -1.48 20.55 -4.23
C ASP A 241 -0.74 19.66 -5.23
N ARG A 242 -0.07 18.61 -4.76
CA ARG A 242 0.70 17.71 -5.64
C ARG A 242 -0.19 16.91 -6.58
N ILE A 243 -1.36 16.44 -6.15
CA ILE A 243 -2.31 15.76 -7.04
C ILE A 243 -2.82 16.70 -8.12
N ARG A 244 -3.16 17.94 -7.76
CA ARG A 244 -3.62 18.95 -8.74
C ARG A 244 -2.55 19.21 -9.79
N GLU A 245 -1.30 19.44 -9.38
CA GLU A 245 -0.19 19.68 -10.28
C GLU A 245 0.14 18.45 -11.15
N ALA A 246 0.18 17.26 -10.59
CA ALA A 246 0.41 16.04 -11.35
C ALA A 246 -0.73 15.73 -12.32
N TYR A 247 -1.98 16.02 -11.94
CA TYR A 247 -3.13 15.90 -12.85
C TYR A 247 -3.03 16.86 -14.02
N GLN A 248 -2.65 18.12 -13.77
CA GLN A 248 -2.43 19.11 -14.83
C GLN A 248 -1.28 18.66 -15.77
N HIS A 249 -0.16 18.21 -15.23
CA HIS A 249 0.94 17.69 -16.02
C HIS A 249 0.53 16.44 -16.84
N TYR A 250 -0.32 15.57 -16.31
CA TYR A 250 -0.88 14.45 -17.05
C TYR A 250 -1.76 14.88 -18.22
N LYS A 251 -2.56 15.95 -18.06
CA LYS A 251 -3.33 16.56 -19.17
C LYS A 251 -2.42 17.00 -20.29
N GLU A 252 -1.32 17.68 -19.98
CA GLU A 252 -0.32 18.17 -20.94
C GLU A 252 0.35 17.01 -21.68
N GLU A 253 0.84 16.01 -20.94
CA GLU A 253 1.52 14.83 -21.49
C GLU A 253 0.60 13.92 -22.33
N SER A 254 -0.66 13.79 -21.94
CA SER A 254 -1.65 12.93 -22.63
C SER A 254 -2.41 13.64 -23.74
N GLY A 255 -2.44 14.97 -23.75
CA GLY A 255 -3.25 15.78 -24.64
C GLY A 255 -4.76 15.66 -24.38
N ARG A 256 -5.18 15.20 -23.21
CA ARG A 256 -6.60 15.04 -22.82
C ARG A 256 -7.07 16.29 -22.07
N GLU A 257 -8.21 16.84 -22.43
CA GLU A 257 -8.76 18.03 -21.74
C GLU A 257 -9.31 17.67 -20.35
N LYS A 258 -10.18 16.66 -20.26
CA LYS A 258 -10.82 16.19 -19.01
C LYS A 258 -10.65 14.68 -18.87
N PRO A 259 -9.45 14.19 -18.55
CA PRO A 259 -9.17 12.75 -18.56
C PRO A 259 -10.09 11.93 -17.64
N TYR A 260 -10.52 12.48 -16.50
CA TYR A 260 -11.39 11.82 -15.53
C TYR A 260 -12.77 11.38 -16.11
N GLU A 261 -13.25 12.05 -17.13
CA GLU A 261 -14.55 11.71 -17.75
C GLU A 261 -14.49 10.32 -18.40
N ASN A 262 -13.34 9.96 -19.00
CA ASN A 262 -13.12 8.68 -19.67
C ASN A 262 -12.79 7.55 -18.67
N TRP A 263 -12.38 7.86 -17.46
CA TRP A 263 -12.04 6.84 -16.46
C TRP A 263 -13.30 6.26 -15.84
N ARG A 264 -13.39 4.93 -15.84
CA ARG A 264 -14.47 4.21 -15.16
C ARG A 264 -14.35 4.36 -13.65
N PHE A 265 -13.12 4.28 -13.12
CA PHE A 265 -12.82 4.51 -11.71
C PHE A 265 -11.62 5.43 -11.54
N LEU A 266 -11.64 6.18 -10.43
CA LEU A 266 -10.53 6.99 -9.95
C LEU A 266 -9.90 6.27 -8.76
N ILE A 267 -8.68 5.78 -8.95
CA ILE A 267 -7.92 4.99 -7.97
C ILE A 267 -6.97 5.91 -7.23
N PHE A 268 -7.21 6.14 -5.94
CA PHE A 268 -6.40 7.00 -5.10
C PHE A 268 -5.50 6.21 -4.16
N HIS A 269 -4.37 6.80 -3.76
CA HIS A 269 -3.78 6.48 -2.48
C HIS A 269 -4.76 6.90 -1.36
N LEU A 270 -5.07 6.00 -0.44
CA LEU A 270 -6.09 6.20 0.59
C LEU A 270 -5.47 6.07 2.00
N PRO A 271 -5.01 7.18 2.62
CA PRO A 271 -4.65 7.20 4.04
C PRO A 271 -5.85 6.85 4.95
N TYR A 272 -7.05 7.17 4.51
CA TYR A 272 -8.33 6.72 5.03
C TYR A 272 -9.35 6.64 3.89
N ALA A 273 -10.37 5.82 4.06
CA ALA A 273 -11.24 5.43 2.94
C ALA A 273 -11.85 6.61 2.17
N PHE A 274 -12.34 7.65 2.86
CA PHE A 274 -13.00 8.78 2.21
C PHE A 274 -12.06 9.90 1.72
N HIS A 275 -10.75 9.64 1.72
CA HIS A 275 -9.79 10.67 1.34
C HIS A 275 -9.90 11.06 -0.15
N GLY A 276 -9.99 10.08 -1.04
CA GLY A 276 -10.06 10.32 -2.49
C GLY A 276 -11.22 11.22 -2.91
N LYS A 277 -12.42 11.01 -2.36
CA LYS A 277 -13.57 11.86 -2.66
C LYS A 277 -13.45 13.29 -2.14
N ARG A 278 -12.62 13.53 -1.12
CA ARG A 278 -12.36 14.89 -0.64
C ARG A 278 -11.35 15.62 -1.53
N LEU A 279 -10.31 14.91 -1.94
CA LEU A 279 -9.26 15.47 -2.80
C LEU A 279 -9.75 15.82 -4.19
N PHE A 280 -10.58 14.98 -4.79
CA PHE A 280 -11.03 15.20 -6.18
C PHE A 280 -12.03 16.34 -6.33
N THR A 281 -12.64 16.83 -5.25
CA THR A 281 -13.61 17.92 -5.26
C THR A 281 -13.05 19.18 -5.93
N GLU A 282 -11.83 19.60 -5.60
CA GLU A 282 -11.18 20.77 -6.17
C GLU A 282 -10.93 20.59 -7.68
N ILE A 283 -10.33 19.45 -8.06
CA ILE A 283 -10.06 19.14 -9.48
C ILE A 283 -11.36 19.12 -10.27
N PHE A 284 -12.41 18.49 -9.74
CA PHE A 284 -13.73 18.49 -10.38
C PHE A 284 -14.28 19.89 -10.57
N GLY A 285 -14.18 20.75 -9.54
CA GLY A 285 -14.62 22.14 -9.62
C GLY A 285 -13.88 22.93 -10.71
N ILE A 286 -12.56 22.85 -10.72
CA ILE A 286 -11.71 23.52 -11.73
C ILE A 286 -12.05 23.03 -13.14
N GLU A 287 -12.14 21.73 -13.35
CA GLU A 287 -12.46 21.10 -14.64
C GLU A 287 -13.85 21.51 -15.18
N ASN A 288 -14.78 21.84 -14.30
CA ASN A 288 -16.13 22.23 -14.66
C ASN A 288 -16.40 23.76 -14.56
N GLY A 289 -15.34 24.58 -14.45
CA GLY A 289 -15.42 26.03 -14.44
C GLY A 289 -16.10 26.60 -13.19
N MET A 290 -16.12 25.83 -12.09
CA MET A 290 -16.65 26.30 -10.81
C MET A 290 -15.54 27.02 -10.02
N ASN A 291 -15.94 27.97 -9.16
CA ASN A 291 -14.99 28.55 -8.22
C ASN A 291 -14.62 27.49 -7.17
N ALA A 292 -13.33 27.16 -7.03
CA ALA A 292 -12.80 26.15 -6.14
C ALA A 292 -11.61 26.69 -5.31
N THR A 293 -11.68 27.97 -4.91
CA THR A 293 -10.56 28.68 -4.27
C THR A 293 -10.65 28.71 -2.74
N THR A 294 -11.86 28.63 -2.20
CA THR A 294 -12.08 28.69 -0.73
C THR A 294 -12.62 27.36 -0.19
N SER A 295 -12.48 27.15 1.11
CA SER A 295 -13.08 25.97 1.79
C SER A 295 -14.61 25.92 1.63
N GLU A 296 -15.26 27.08 1.54
CA GLU A 296 -16.70 27.21 1.30
C GLU A 296 -17.07 26.77 -0.12
N ASP A 297 -16.29 27.17 -1.13
CA ASP A 297 -16.46 26.73 -2.51
C ASP A 297 -16.34 25.20 -2.60
N ILE A 298 -15.30 24.62 -2.01
CA ILE A 298 -15.07 23.16 -2.00
C ILE A 298 -16.25 22.43 -1.33
N LYS A 299 -16.76 22.95 -0.21
CA LYS A 299 -17.94 22.37 0.45
C LYS A 299 -19.18 22.47 -0.45
N ALA A 300 -19.36 23.60 -1.15
CA ALA A 300 -20.48 23.78 -2.06
C ALA A 300 -20.41 22.78 -3.24
N ILE A 301 -19.26 22.65 -3.88
CA ILE A 301 -19.02 21.67 -4.95
C ILE A 301 -19.33 20.24 -4.47
N ALA A 302 -18.85 19.86 -3.26
CA ALA A 302 -19.07 18.53 -2.68
C ALA A 302 -20.58 18.24 -2.42
N GLN A 303 -21.45 19.24 -2.39
CA GLN A 303 -22.88 19.07 -2.20
C GLN A 303 -23.68 19.06 -3.51
N THR A 304 -23.05 19.34 -4.65
CA THR A 304 -23.72 19.28 -5.97
C THR A 304 -24.09 17.83 -6.30
N ASP A 305 -25.19 17.64 -7.02
CA ASP A 305 -25.64 16.31 -7.44
C ASP A 305 -24.66 15.70 -8.44
N GLU A 306 -24.07 16.53 -9.32
CA GLU A 306 -23.06 16.09 -10.29
C GLU A 306 -21.84 15.48 -9.59
N TYR A 307 -21.32 16.14 -8.54
CA TYR A 307 -20.17 15.60 -7.80
C TYR A 307 -20.54 14.35 -6.98
N LYS A 308 -21.69 14.33 -6.32
CA LYS A 308 -22.18 13.15 -5.60
C LYS A 308 -22.33 11.94 -6.52
N ASN A 309 -22.88 12.14 -7.73
CA ASN A 309 -22.99 11.08 -8.73
C ASN A 309 -21.61 10.59 -9.18
N LEU A 310 -20.67 11.49 -9.45
CA LEU A 310 -19.30 11.10 -9.78
C LEU A 310 -18.67 10.26 -8.66
N VAL A 311 -18.81 10.66 -7.41
CA VAL A 311 -18.29 9.91 -6.24
C VAL A 311 -18.90 8.52 -6.18
N ALA A 312 -20.22 8.42 -6.27
CA ALA A 312 -20.94 7.15 -6.22
C ALA A 312 -20.52 6.20 -7.36
N GLU A 313 -20.35 6.72 -8.57
CA GLU A 313 -20.04 5.91 -9.76
C GLU A 313 -18.57 5.53 -9.88
N LYS A 314 -17.65 6.46 -9.52
CA LYS A 314 -16.22 6.32 -9.85
C LYS A 314 -15.29 6.16 -8.66
N ILE A 315 -15.70 6.51 -7.42
CA ILE A 315 -14.80 6.53 -6.26
C ILE A 315 -15.23 5.54 -5.16
N GLU A 316 -16.50 5.48 -4.79
CA GLU A 316 -16.95 4.69 -3.62
C GLU A 316 -16.55 3.23 -3.66
N ILE A 317 -16.63 2.61 -4.81
CA ILE A 317 -16.25 1.20 -5.02
C ILE A 317 -14.76 0.94 -4.70
N THR A 318 -13.90 1.93 -4.88
CA THR A 318 -12.46 1.83 -4.63
C THR A 318 -12.12 1.85 -3.13
N GLN A 319 -13.03 2.38 -2.31
CA GLN A 319 -12.82 2.65 -0.88
C GLN A 319 -13.21 1.47 0.02
N ARG A 320 -13.97 0.50 -0.50
CA ARG A 320 -14.61 -0.55 0.33
C ARG A 320 -13.60 -1.38 1.11
N ALA A 321 -12.53 -1.85 0.48
CA ALA A 321 -11.49 -2.60 1.19
C ALA A 321 -10.73 -1.73 2.20
N SER A 322 -10.40 -0.48 1.85
CA SER A 322 -9.71 0.44 2.76
C SER A 322 -10.51 0.73 4.03
N SER A 323 -11.84 0.75 3.96
CA SER A 323 -12.70 0.90 5.14
C SER A 323 -12.53 -0.24 6.17
N GLU A 324 -12.18 -1.43 5.71
CA GLU A 324 -12.01 -2.64 6.51
C GLU A 324 -10.56 -2.92 6.93
N ILE A 325 -9.59 -2.19 6.36
CA ILE A 325 -8.16 -2.45 6.56
C ILE A 325 -7.46 -1.27 7.24
N GLY A 326 -7.80 -0.04 6.87
CA GLY A 326 -7.04 1.16 7.19
C GLY A 326 -5.96 1.48 6.15
N ASN A 327 -4.98 2.31 6.54
CA ASN A 327 -3.87 2.70 5.69
C ASN A 327 -2.86 1.55 5.51
N MET A 328 -2.51 1.26 4.28
CA MET A 328 -1.46 0.30 3.93
C MET A 328 -0.25 1.01 3.29
N TYR A 329 -0.09 2.32 3.51
CA TYR A 329 0.93 3.17 2.89
C TYR A 329 1.10 2.88 1.40
N THR A 330 2.23 2.31 0.95
CA THR A 330 2.51 2.04 -0.47
C THR A 330 1.51 1.09 -1.13
N ALA A 331 0.91 0.18 -0.34
CA ALA A 331 -0.07 -0.78 -0.84
C ALA A 331 -1.49 -0.21 -0.97
N SER A 332 -1.80 0.94 -0.36
CA SER A 332 -3.16 1.49 -0.32
C SER A 332 -3.77 1.72 -1.71
N ILE A 333 -3.00 2.27 -2.65
CA ILE A 333 -3.49 2.54 -4.01
C ILE A 333 -3.77 1.23 -4.78
N PHE A 334 -2.92 0.22 -4.59
CA PHE A 334 -3.12 -1.08 -5.20
C PHE A 334 -4.32 -1.80 -4.58
N MET A 335 -4.51 -1.70 -3.26
CA MET A 335 -5.70 -2.27 -2.61
C MET A 335 -6.98 -1.57 -3.05
N ALA A 336 -6.95 -0.26 -3.29
CA ALA A 336 -8.07 0.49 -3.88
C ALA A 336 -8.40 -0.02 -5.29
N LEU A 337 -7.38 -0.32 -6.10
CA LEU A 337 -7.54 -0.96 -7.41
C LEU A 337 -8.21 -2.34 -7.27
N LEU A 338 -7.67 -3.20 -6.40
CA LEU A 338 -8.20 -4.55 -6.18
C LEU A 338 -9.64 -4.50 -5.66
N SER A 339 -9.96 -3.56 -4.77
CA SER A 339 -11.33 -3.33 -4.26
C SER A 339 -12.31 -3.04 -5.39
N ALA A 340 -11.96 -2.13 -6.31
CA ALA A 340 -12.81 -1.78 -7.44
C ALA A 340 -13.07 -2.98 -8.35
N PHE A 341 -12.05 -3.76 -8.65
CA PHE A 341 -12.19 -4.97 -9.45
C PHE A 341 -13.02 -6.05 -8.75
N GLN A 342 -12.77 -6.32 -7.47
CA GLN A 342 -13.50 -7.35 -6.72
C GLN A 342 -14.99 -7.01 -6.62
N VAL A 343 -15.34 -5.77 -6.29
CA VAL A 343 -16.75 -5.35 -6.20
C VAL A 343 -17.44 -5.42 -7.55
N SER A 344 -16.77 -4.97 -8.64
CA SER A 344 -17.33 -5.07 -9.98
C SER A 344 -17.53 -6.53 -10.43
N TYR A 345 -16.61 -7.42 -10.05
CA TYR A 345 -16.74 -8.86 -10.32
C TYR A 345 -17.95 -9.45 -9.59
N GLU A 346 -18.10 -9.17 -8.30
CA GLU A 346 -19.24 -9.63 -7.49
C GLU A 346 -20.58 -9.09 -8.00
N ASN A 347 -20.61 -7.88 -8.55
CA ASN A 347 -21.78 -7.24 -9.14
C ASN A 347 -22.06 -7.71 -10.58
N GLY A 348 -21.20 -8.57 -11.16
CA GLY A 348 -21.35 -9.04 -12.55
C GLY A 348 -21.07 -7.98 -13.60
N GLU A 349 -20.44 -6.86 -13.25
CA GLU A 349 -20.12 -5.76 -14.17
C GLU A 349 -19.11 -6.21 -15.24
N ASP A 350 -19.23 -5.68 -16.45
CA ASP A 350 -18.22 -5.85 -17.50
C ASP A 350 -17.32 -4.61 -17.56
N LEU A 351 -16.06 -4.79 -17.15
CA LEU A 351 -15.04 -3.76 -17.18
C LEU A 351 -14.10 -3.86 -18.40
N ALA A 352 -14.22 -4.90 -19.23
CA ALA A 352 -13.31 -5.12 -20.35
C ALA A 352 -13.15 -3.88 -21.25
N GLY A 353 -11.92 -3.44 -21.47
CA GLY A 353 -11.61 -2.29 -22.31
C GLY A 353 -11.90 -0.92 -21.72
N LYS A 354 -12.47 -0.85 -20.50
CA LYS A 354 -12.65 0.43 -19.78
C LYS A 354 -11.32 0.96 -19.25
N GLU A 355 -11.25 2.28 -19.06
CA GLU A 355 -10.05 2.94 -18.53
C GLU A 355 -10.19 3.23 -17.05
N LEU A 356 -9.06 3.23 -16.35
CA LEU A 356 -8.90 3.63 -14.95
C LEU A 356 -7.91 4.78 -14.85
N GLY A 357 -8.17 5.74 -13.96
CA GLY A 357 -7.21 6.79 -13.60
C GLY A 357 -6.61 6.53 -12.22
N PHE A 358 -5.30 6.67 -12.10
CA PHE A 358 -4.56 6.52 -10.86
C PHE A 358 -4.05 7.87 -10.38
N LEU A 359 -4.29 8.16 -9.11
CA LEU A 359 -3.87 9.41 -8.45
C LEU A 359 -3.06 9.03 -7.20
N ALA A 360 -1.77 8.82 -7.39
CA ALA A 360 -0.83 8.37 -6.37
C ALA A 360 -0.19 9.55 -5.65
N TYR A 361 0.07 9.39 -4.36
CA TYR A 361 0.79 10.36 -3.54
C TYR A 361 1.71 9.67 -2.55
N GLY A 362 2.83 10.32 -2.26
CA GLY A 362 3.72 10.04 -1.16
C GLY A 362 4.21 11.33 -0.55
N SER A 363 4.17 11.40 0.78
CA SER A 363 4.65 12.54 1.55
C SER A 363 6.13 12.82 1.32
N GLY A 364 6.58 14.09 1.54
CA GLY A 364 7.93 14.52 1.33
C GLY A 364 8.23 15.44 0.14
N SER A 365 7.44 15.62 -0.94
CA SER A 365 6.18 15.07 -1.39
C SER A 365 6.21 14.83 -2.90
N LYS A 366 5.52 13.82 -3.37
CA LYS A 366 5.41 13.51 -4.80
C LYS A 366 4.05 12.92 -5.13
N SER A 367 3.46 13.37 -6.24
CA SER A 367 2.30 12.75 -6.85
C SER A 367 2.59 12.23 -8.24
N LYS A 368 1.88 11.17 -8.62
CA LYS A 368 1.85 10.65 -9.98
C LYS A 368 0.41 10.39 -10.41
N VAL A 369 0.07 10.87 -11.62
CA VAL A 369 -1.21 10.62 -12.26
C VAL A 369 -0.96 9.87 -13.56
N PHE A 370 -1.67 8.77 -13.77
CA PHE A 370 -1.55 7.93 -14.96
C PHE A 370 -2.84 7.16 -15.21
N ALA A 371 -2.95 6.52 -16.35
CA ALA A 371 -4.12 5.72 -16.70
C ALA A 371 -3.73 4.30 -17.11
N GLY A 372 -4.73 3.42 -17.08
CA GLY A 372 -4.60 2.06 -17.56
C GLY A 372 -5.91 1.58 -18.18
N LYS A 373 -5.81 0.62 -19.09
CA LYS A 373 -6.93 0.00 -19.79
C LYS A 373 -7.11 -1.45 -19.35
N ILE A 374 -8.31 -1.78 -18.92
CA ILE A 374 -8.65 -3.11 -18.39
C ILE A 374 -8.61 -4.17 -19.50
N GLY A 375 -7.93 -5.27 -19.22
CA GLY A 375 -7.81 -6.41 -20.11
C GLY A 375 -9.16 -7.13 -20.34
N ARG A 376 -9.28 -7.88 -21.42
CA ARG A 376 -10.52 -8.61 -21.74
C ARG A 376 -10.80 -9.73 -20.75
N GLU A 377 -9.75 -10.43 -20.33
CA GLU A 377 -9.84 -11.61 -19.45
C GLU A 377 -9.63 -11.25 -17.95
N TRP A 378 -9.83 -9.99 -17.59
CA TRP A 378 -9.61 -9.51 -16.22
C TRP A 378 -10.30 -10.36 -15.13
N LYS A 379 -11.48 -10.93 -15.44
CA LYS A 379 -12.25 -11.75 -14.49
C LYS A 379 -11.49 -13.01 -14.06
N SER A 380 -10.69 -13.62 -14.97
CA SER A 380 -9.89 -14.81 -14.66
C SER A 380 -8.78 -14.55 -13.64
N VAL A 381 -8.39 -13.29 -13.48
CA VAL A 381 -7.45 -12.85 -12.43
C VAL A 381 -8.19 -12.61 -11.12
N VAL A 382 -9.30 -11.87 -11.17
CA VAL A 382 -10.04 -11.41 -9.99
C VAL A 382 -10.73 -12.54 -9.23
N GLU A 383 -11.22 -13.57 -9.93
CA GLU A 383 -11.90 -14.73 -9.32
C GLU A 383 -11.09 -15.46 -8.23
N LYS A 384 -9.77 -15.24 -8.19
CA LYS A 384 -8.85 -15.85 -7.23
C LYS A 384 -8.66 -15.04 -5.93
N TRP A 385 -9.17 -13.83 -5.87
CA TRP A 385 -8.85 -12.92 -4.75
C TRP A 385 -9.74 -13.14 -3.53
N ASN A 386 -11.06 -13.15 -3.69
CA ASN A 386 -12.05 -13.29 -2.61
C ASN A 386 -11.80 -12.30 -1.45
N ILE A 387 -11.50 -11.02 -1.78
CA ILE A 387 -11.01 -10.01 -0.82
C ILE A 387 -11.92 -9.93 0.41
N PHE A 388 -13.22 -9.76 0.21
CA PHE A 388 -14.15 -9.52 1.33
C PHE A 388 -14.41 -10.76 2.17
N GLU A 389 -14.27 -11.95 1.61
CA GLU A 389 -14.29 -13.19 2.37
C GLU A 389 -13.06 -13.29 3.28
N VAL A 390 -11.86 -13.04 2.74
CA VAL A 390 -10.61 -12.99 3.51
C VAL A 390 -10.70 -11.96 4.65
N LEU A 391 -11.23 -10.76 4.36
CA LEU A 391 -11.40 -9.71 5.38
C LEU A 391 -12.39 -10.10 6.48
N ASN A 392 -13.43 -10.87 6.16
CA ASN A 392 -14.42 -11.34 7.14
C ASN A 392 -13.93 -12.51 8.01
N GLN A 393 -12.94 -13.27 7.54
CA GLN A 393 -12.34 -14.39 8.29
C GLN A 393 -11.32 -13.95 9.35
N ARG A 394 -10.94 -12.67 9.38
CA ARG A 394 -10.00 -12.13 10.36
C ARG A 394 -10.58 -12.16 11.77
N ARG A 395 -9.68 -12.18 12.75
CA ARG A 395 -10.01 -12.22 14.17
C ARG A 395 -10.07 -10.82 14.77
N ALA A 396 -11.16 -10.49 15.42
CA ALA A 396 -11.27 -9.27 16.24
C ALA A 396 -10.39 -9.38 17.49
N ILE A 397 -9.74 -8.28 17.85
CA ILE A 397 -9.04 -8.10 19.13
C ILE A 397 -9.67 -6.97 19.90
N ASP A 398 -9.59 -7.04 21.24
CA ASP A 398 -10.00 -5.94 22.09
C ASP A 398 -8.95 -4.82 22.14
N PHE A 399 -9.34 -3.68 22.67
CA PHE A 399 -8.49 -2.51 22.78
C PHE A 399 -7.22 -2.72 23.61
N ASP A 400 -7.29 -3.48 24.71
CA ASP A 400 -6.14 -3.72 25.57
C ASP A 400 -5.12 -4.64 24.88
N THR A 401 -5.58 -5.65 24.14
CA THR A 401 -4.75 -6.48 23.27
C THR A 401 -4.06 -5.64 22.19
N TYR A 402 -4.80 -4.76 21.53
CA TYR A 402 -4.28 -3.83 20.54
C TYR A 402 -3.15 -2.95 21.12
N GLU A 403 -3.38 -2.27 22.27
CA GLU A 403 -2.34 -1.45 22.87
C GLU A 403 -1.09 -2.25 23.28
N ASN A 404 -1.28 -3.47 23.79
CA ASN A 404 -0.16 -4.34 24.16
C ASN A 404 0.66 -4.80 22.94
N LEU A 405 0.00 -5.12 21.82
CA LEU A 405 0.68 -5.39 20.54
C LEU A 405 1.42 -4.15 20.04
N HIS A 406 0.75 -3.00 20.03
CA HIS A 406 1.33 -1.73 19.55
C HIS A 406 2.59 -1.36 20.33
N ARG A 407 2.57 -1.52 21.66
CA ARG A 407 3.69 -1.28 22.57
C ARG A 407 4.74 -2.41 22.58
N LYS A 408 4.57 -3.44 21.74
CA LYS A 408 5.44 -4.63 21.72
C LYS A 408 5.62 -5.28 23.10
N LYS A 409 4.56 -5.30 23.92
CA LYS A 409 4.56 -5.93 25.27
C LYS A 409 4.25 -7.41 25.21
N LEU A 410 3.61 -7.89 24.16
CA LEU A 410 3.32 -9.31 24.00
C LEU A 410 4.52 -10.02 23.39
N SER A 411 4.89 -11.16 23.96
CA SER A 411 5.95 -12.04 23.46
C SER A 411 5.43 -13.29 22.74
N ALA A 412 4.13 -13.58 22.90
CA ALA A 412 3.47 -14.70 22.26
C ALA A 412 2.35 -14.20 21.34
N SER A 413 2.12 -14.92 20.25
CA SER A 413 1.04 -14.64 19.30
C SER A 413 -0.32 -14.67 19.99
N VAL A 414 -1.18 -13.72 19.64
CA VAL A 414 -2.60 -13.67 20.01
C VAL A 414 -3.37 -14.83 19.38
N ASN A 415 -2.90 -15.29 18.21
CA ASN A 415 -3.39 -16.49 17.54
C ASN A 415 -2.32 -17.58 17.59
N PRO A 416 -2.31 -18.49 18.59
CA PRO A 416 -1.29 -19.53 18.71
C PRO A 416 -1.26 -20.50 17.54
N ASP A 417 -2.39 -20.68 16.84
CA ASP A 417 -2.54 -21.57 15.68
C ASP A 417 -2.37 -20.83 14.35
N TRP A 418 -1.62 -19.73 14.35
CA TRP A 418 -1.36 -18.97 13.12
C TRP A 418 -0.71 -19.83 12.04
N LYS A 419 -1.06 -19.54 10.81
CA LYS A 419 -0.50 -20.19 9.61
C LYS A 419 0.13 -19.13 8.71
N GLY A 420 1.08 -19.59 7.89
CA GLY A 420 1.80 -18.71 7.00
C GLY A 420 3.20 -18.36 7.51
N PHE A 421 3.79 -17.29 6.98
CA PHE A 421 5.13 -16.85 7.37
C PHE A 421 5.12 -16.07 8.68
N GLY A 422 6.11 -16.34 9.54
CA GLY A 422 6.27 -15.61 10.80
C GLY A 422 7.72 -15.44 11.23
N LEU A 423 7.99 -14.32 11.90
CA LEU A 423 9.26 -14.06 12.59
C LEU A 423 9.34 -14.96 13.83
N VAL A 424 10.33 -15.83 13.88
CA VAL A 424 10.52 -16.76 15.01
C VAL A 424 11.68 -16.38 15.90
N LYS A 425 12.67 -15.64 15.38
CA LYS A 425 13.85 -15.23 16.16
C LYS A 425 14.44 -13.94 15.59
N VAL A 426 14.84 -13.06 16.50
CA VAL A 426 15.81 -11.99 16.23
C VAL A 426 17.08 -12.32 17.00
N GLU A 427 18.23 -12.40 16.34
CA GLU A 427 19.51 -12.73 16.95
C GLU A 427 19.92 -11.64 17.94
N LYS A 428 20.28 -12.02 19.16
CA LYS A 428 20.67 -11.08 20.23
C LYS A 428 22.06 -11.33 20.81
N GLU A 429 22.61 -12.53 20.60
CA GLU A 429 23.83 -12.98 21.28
C GLU A 429 25.07 -12.90 20.39
N SER A 430 24.93 -13.26 19.11
CA SER A 430 26.06 -13.27 18.18
C SER A 430 26.50 -11.83 17.83
N PRO A 431 27.74 -11.42 18.12
CA PRO A 431 28.21 -10.07 17.81
C PRO A 431 28.27 -9.76 16.30
N VAL A 432 28.32 -10.80 15.46
CA VAL A 432 28.37 -10.67 13.99
C VAL A 432 27.01 -10.86 13.30
N LEU A 433 25.97 -11.22 14.06
CA LEU A 433 24.62 -11.48 13.57
C LEU A 433 23.55 -10.75 14.38
N VAL A 434 23.93 -9.91 15.34
CA VAL A 434 22.97 -9.18 16.18
C VAL A 434 21.97 -8.41 15.30
N GLY A 435 20.67 -8.62 15.57
CA GLY A 435 19.58 -8.05 14.76
C GLY A 435 19.15 -8.87 13.55
N ALA A 436 19.87 -9.96 13.20
CA ALA A 436 19.45 -10.86 12.12
C ALA A 436 18.08 -11.49 12.43
N ARG A 437 17.18 -11.48 11.45
CA ARG A 437 15.79 -11.96 11.57
C ARG A 437 15.65 -13.32 10.90
N TYR A 438 15.02 -14.25 11.60
CA TYR A 438 14.76 -15.60 11.12
C TYR A 438 13.27 -15.85 11.05
N TYR A 439 12.85 -16.38 9.90
CA TYR A 439 11.45 -16.60 9.59
C TYR A 439 11.19 -18.07 9.28
N GLU A 440 10.00 -18.54 9.64
CA GLU A 440 9.49 -19.87 9.33
C GLU A 440 8.07 -19.76 8.79
N ARG A 441 7.62 -20.82 8.11
CA ARG A 441 6.22 -20.99 7.72
C ARG A 441 5.60 -22.14 8.53
N ARG A 442 4.36 -21.90 9.01
CA ARG A 442 3.56 -22.89 9.73
C ARG A 442 2.31 -23.27 8.96
#